data_900f5b390ae87861d04fe091697909a3
#
_entry.id   900f5b390ae87861d04fe091697909a3
#
_cell.length_a   1.000
_cell.length_b   1.000
_cell.length_c   1.000
_cell.angle_alpha   90.00
_cell.angle_beta   90.00
_cell.angle_gamma   90.00
#
_symmetry.space_group_name_H-M   'P 1'
#
loop_
_entity.id
_entity.type
_entity.pdbx_description
1 polymer ?
#
loop_
_entity_poly.entity_id
_entity_poly.type
_entity_poly.pdbx_seq_one_letter_code
_entity_poly.pdbx_strand_id
1 'polypeptide(L)'
;MKEKIRLYDDKGQIKGISGSVVTSSCPVNTTIYEVAYVGNEGLLGEVVRVRKNFADIQVYEDTTGLRIGDRVIFTGELLSIKLGPGLLGQVLDGIGRPLGKLGESSPYISKGTHRDAIGGESWSFEPYLNKGDRVGPGDILGEVTEKSFSHRIMVPLKIGAGKCEMTWIAPAGNYSSDDVVCEIDGQAIKLHQKWNVRVPRNVEKKLDLDRPLITGTRVLDVFYPLALGGTAVIPGGFGTGKTVTQQSIARWANADIVIYIGCGERGNEMTEVLEEFPKLKDVRKDAPLMDRMILIANTSNMPVAAREASIYLGMTIAEYYRDMGYDVAIIADSISRWAEALREISGRLEAMP
;
A
#
# COMPACT_ATOMS: atom_id res chain seq x y z
N MET A 1 20.51 9.40 3.67
CA MET A 1 20.33 7.95 3.54
C MET A 1 21.47 7.21 4.19
N LYS A 2 21.68 7.39 5.51
CA LYS A 2 22.67 6.70 6.36
C LYS A 2 22.15 6.66 7.80
N GLU A 3 20.96 6.04 8.02
CA GLU A 3 20.52 5.81 9.39
C GLU A 3 20.03 4.39 9.54
N LYS A 4 20.75 3.71 10.45
CA LYS A 4 20.45 2.43 11.08
C LYS A 4 20.39 1.19 10.18
N ILE A 5 21.48 0.88 9.47
CA ILE A 5 21.85 -0.53 9.32
C ILE A 5 22.34 -0.96 10.71
N ARG A 6 21.48 -1.57 11.51
CA ARG A 6 21.89 -2.25 12.72
C ARG A 6 22.91 -3.31 12.31
N LEU A 7 24.09 -3.26 12.92
CA LEU A 7 25.18 -4.20 12.81
C LEU A 7 24.75 -5.56 13.40
N TYR A 8 23.93 -6.30 12.67
CA TYR A 8 23.83 -7.74 12.79
C TYR A 8 24.52 -8.34 11.57
N ASP A 9 25.05 -9.53 11.72
CA ASP A 9 25.64 -10.31 10.62
C ASP A 9 24.51 -10.83 9.68
N ASP A 10 23.67 -9.92 9.20
CA ASP A 10 22.43 -10.14 8.45
C ASP A 10 22.69 -10.39 6.97
N LYS A 11 23.87 -10.95 6.67
CA LYS A 11 24.36 -11.20 5.31
C LYS A 11 24.18 -12.64 4.93
N GLY A 12 23.46 -12.86 3.85
CA GLY A 12 23.40 -14.13 3.14
C GLY A 12 24.14 -14.07 1.80
N GLN A 13 24.21 -15.23 1.16
CA GLN A 13 24.71 -15.39 -0.20
C GLN A 13 23.73 -16.21 -1.02
N ILE A 14 23.50 -15.82 -2.25
CA ILE A 14 22.67 -16.57 -3.21
C ILE A 14 23.29 -17.96 -3.42
N LYS A 15 22.48 -18.99 -3.25
CA LYS A 15 22.84 -20.39 -3.49
C LYS A 15 22.11 -21.02 -4.66
N GLY A 16 20.97 -20.44 -5.06
CA GLY A 16 20.18 -20.88 -6.20
C GLY A 16 19.25 -19.78 -6.68
N ILE A 17 18.91 -19.80 -7.96
CA ILE A 17 17.98 -18.88 -8.60
C ILE A 17 17.02 -19.70 -9.45
N SER A 18 15.72 -19.56 -9.24
CA SER A 18 14.66 -20.20 -10.02
C SER A 18 13.59 -19.15 -10.38
N GLY A 19 13.78 -18.51 -11.53
CA GLY A 19 12.92 -17.39 -11.94
C GLY A 19 12.98 -16.25 -10.92
N SER A 20 11.85 -15.85 -10.35
CA SER A 20 11.74 -14.81 -9.33
C SER A 20 12.00 -15.31 -7.90
N VAL A 21 12.27 -16.61 -7.69
CA VAL A 21 12.63 -17.15 -6.38
C VAL A 21 14.13 -17.33 -6.27
N VAL A 22 14.73 -16.75 -5.24
CA VAL A 22 16.14 -16.83 -4.93
C VAL A 22 16.33 -17.57 -3.62
N THR A 23 17.10 -18.66 -3.63
CA THR A 23 17.52 -19.35 -2.41
C THR A 23 18.83 -18.76 -1.92
N SER A 24 18.87 -18.32 -0.68
CA SER A 24 20.06 -17.73 -0.04
C SER A 24 20.36 -18.42 1.29
N SER A 25 21.64 -18.44 1.70
CA SER A 25 21.92 -18.65 3.12
C SER A 25 21.32 -17.51 3.93
N CYS A 26 20.86 -17.79 5.15
CA CYS A 26 20.21 -16.79 5.97
C CYS A 26 20.66 -16.83 7.42
N PRO A 27 20.56 -15.70 8.17
CA PRO A 27 20.74 -15.66 9.62
C PRO A 27 19.76 -16.59 10.35
N VAL A 28 20.12 -16.98 11.58
CA VAL A 28 19.32 -17.91 12.40
C VAL A 28 17.95 -17.31 12.80
N ASN A 29 17.88 -15.99 12.90
CA ASN A 29 16.68 -15.23 13.30
C ASN A 29 15.83 -14.73 12.13
N THR A 30 16.12 -15.19 10.90
CA THR A 30 15.30 -14.83 9.71
C THR A 30 13.86 -15.30 9.87
N THR A 31 12.93 -14.43 9.57
CA THR A 31 11.50 -14.70 9.69
C THR A 31 10.79 -14.75 8.32
N ILE A 32 9.66 -15.44 8.27
CA ILE A 32 8.80 -15.43 7.07
C ILE A 32 8.22 -14.02 6.89
N TYR A 33 8.13 -13.58 5.64
CA TYR A 33 7.69 -12.24 5.21
C TYR A 33 8.67 -11.11 5.52
N GLU A 34 9.86 -11.44 6.00
CA GLU A 34 10.94 -10.47 6.15
C GLU A 34 11.40 -9.96 4.79
N VAL A 35 11.63 -8.66 4.70
CA VAL A 35 12.19 -8.02 3.51
C VAL A 35 13.70 -8.32 3.43
N ALA A 36 14.15 -8.67 2.24
CA ALA A 36 15.56 -8.84 1.93
C ALA A 36 15.93 -8.05 0.66
N TYR A 37 17.14 -7.49 0.65
CA TYR A 37 17.75 -6.88 -0.52
C TYR A 37 18.68 -7.87 -1.19
N VAL A 38 18.39 -8.23 -2.44
CA VAL A 38 19.02 -9.32 -3.18
C VAL A 38 19.96 -8.77 -4.25
N GLY A 39 21.20 -9.29 -4.25
CA GLY A 39 22.23 -8.92 -5.22
C GLY A 39 22.87 -7.55 -4.97
N ASN A 40 23.78 -7.17 -5.87
CA ASN A 40 24.52 -5.92 -5.75
C ASN A 40 23.66 -4.68 -6.06
N GLU A 41 22.62 -4.84 -6.88
CA GLU A 41 21.64 -3.80 -7.20
C GLU A 41 20.64 -3.59 -6.06
N GLY A 42 20.55 -4.53 -5.10
CA GLY A 42 19.64 -4.43 -3.97
C GLY A 42 18.19 -4.63 -4.34
N LEU A 43 17.90 -5.65 -5.16
CA LEU A 43 16.52 -5.95 -5.57
C LEU A 43 15.67 -6.29 -4.36
N LEU A 44 14.50 -5.67 -4.24
CA LEU A 44 13.58 -5.93 -3.13
C LEU A 44 12.98 -7.33 -3.26
N GLY A 45 13.03 -8.09 -2.19
CA GLY A 45 12.39 -9.40 -2.08
C GLY A 45 11.83 -9.63 -0.69
N GLU A 46 11.02 -10.66 -0.56
CA GLU A 46 10.38 -11.08 0.68
C GLU A 46 10.65 -12.57 0.93
N VAL A 47 11.01 -12.92 2.16
CA VAL A 47 11.23 -14.30 2.56
C VAL A 47 9.91 -15.04 2.59
N VAL A 48 9.76 -16.06 1.74
CA VAL A 48 8.53 -16.87 1.65
C VAL A 48 8.65 -18.23 2.31
N ARG A 49 9.88 -18.68 2.55
CA ARG A 49 10.15 -19.94 3.26
C ARG A 49 11.52 -19.92 3.92
N VAL A 50 11.59 -20.47 5.13
CA VAL A 50 12.86 -20.65 5.87
C VAL A 50 13.09 -22.13 6.11
N ARG A 51 14.31 -22.62 5.82
CA ARG A 51 14.75 -24.01 6.01
C ARG A 51 16.13 -24.06 6.62
N LYS A 52 16.23 -24.34 7.91
CA LYS A 52 17.51 -24.35 8.65
C LYS A 52 18.31 -23.06 8.39
N ASN A 53 19.37 -23.14 7.60
CA ASN A 53 20.29 -22.03 7.30
C ASN A 53 20.00 -21.40 5.91
N PHE A 54 18.87 -21.70 5.30
CA PHE A 54 18.50 -21.20 3.98
C PHE A 54 17.12 -20.57 4.01
N ALA A 55 16.98 -19.49 3.27
CA ALA A 55 15.70 -18.84 2.98
C ALA A 55 15.43 -18.81 1.48
N ASP A 56 14.20 -19.09 1.09
CA ASP A 56 13.70 -18.81 -0.26
C ASP A 56 13.06 -17.44 -0.25
N ILE A 57 13.53 -16.56 -1.12
CA ILE A 57 13.16 -15.16 -1.21
C ILE A 57 12.46 -14.96 -2.53
N GLN A 58 11.22 -14.48 -2.48
CA GLN A 58 10.48 -14.05 -3.65
C GLN A 58 10.85 -12.62 -4.00
N VAL A 59 11.53 -12.42 -5.13
CA VAL A 59 11.98 -11.09 -5.56
C VAL A 59 10.86 -10.38 -6.30
N TYR A 60 10.65 -9.10 -6.00
CA TYR A 60 9.62 -8.25 -6.59
C TYR A 60 10.01 -7.61 -7.93
N GLU A 61 11.24 -7.80 -8.34
CA GLU A 61 11.80 -7.26 -9.57
C GLU A 61 12.38 -8.38 -10.45
N ASP A 62 12.74 -8.04 -11.69
CA ASP A 62 13.38 -9.01 -12.60
C ASP A 62 14.76 -9.41 -12.09
N THR A 63 14.95 -10.71 -11.90
CA THR A 63 16.17 -11.34 -11.36
C THR A 63 17.29 -11.53 -12.39
N THR A 64 17.08 -11.15 -13.64
CA THR A 64 18.10 -11.27 -14.69
C THR A 64 19.35 -10.48 -14.31
N GLY A 65 20.50 -11.15 -14.33
CA GLY A 65 21.80 -10.56 -13.95
C GLY A 65 22.28 -10.98 -12.55
N LEU A 66 21.43 -11.51 -11.68
CA LEU A 66 21.85 -12.08 -10.41
C LEU A 66 22.72 -13.31 -10.61
N ARG A 67 23.69 -13.52 -9.71
CA ARG A 67 24.66 -14.63 -9.74
C ARG A 67 24.69 -15.40 -8.44
N ILE A 68 24.98 -16.67 -8.50
CA ILE A 68 25.30 -17.47 -7.32
C ILE A 68 26.52 -16.85 -6.63
N GLY A 69 26.45 -16.66 -5.32
CA GLY A 69 27.46 -15.99 -4.51
C GLY A 69 27.19 -14.49 -4.29
N ASP A 70 26.28 -13.85 -5.03
CA ASP A 70 25.90 -12.48 -4.76
C ASP A 70 25.33 -12.35 -3.34
N ARG A 71 25.52 -11.17 -2.74
CA ARG A 71 25.09 -10.90 -1.37
C ARG A 71 23.58 -10.76 -1.25
N VAL A 72 23.06 -11.13 -0.10
CA VAL A 72 21.69 -10.86 0.33
C VAL A 72 21.76 -10.17 1.69
N ILE A 73 20.96 -9.12 1.90
CA ILE A 73 20.86 -8.39 3.16
C ILE A 73 19.44 -8.57 3.69
N PHE A 74 19.33 -9.20 4.85
CA PHE A 74 18.07 -9.37 5.56
C PHE A 74 17.82 -8.15 6.45
N THR A 75 16.58 -7.64 6.51
CA THR A 75 16.29 -6.37 7.18
C THR A 75 15.73 -6.51 8.59
N GLY A 76 15.21 -7.70 8.94
CA GLY A 76 14.44 -7.93 10.16
C GLY A 76 13.06 -7.23 10.16
N GLU A 77 12.65 -6.63 9.05
CA GLU A 77 11.40 -5.89 8.93
C GLU A 77 10.50 -6.50 7.85
N LEU A 78 9.18 -6.41 8.04
CA LEU A 78 8.20 -6.82 7.03
C LEU A 78 8.01 -5.73 5.97
N LEU A 79 7.51 -6.13 4.78
CA LEU A 79 7.12 -5.17 3.75
C LEU A 79 6.12 -4.17 4.32
N SER A 80 6.44 -2.89 4.22
CA SER A 80 5.69 -1.82 4.85
C SER A 80 5.58 -0.60 3.95
N ILE A 81 4.52 0.18 4.15
CA ILE A 81 4.29 1.45 3.48
C ILE A 81 4.21 2.58 4.50
N LYS A 82 4.65 3.77 4.12
CA LYS A 82 4.34 5.01 4.84
C LYS A 82 2.93 5.45 4.51
N LEU A 83 2.10 5.63 5.53
CA LEU A 83 0.71 6.09 5.46
C LEU A 83 0.65 7.50 6.04
N GLY A 84 0.22 8.47 5.26
CA GLY A 84 0.20 9.88 5.64
C GLY A 84 -0.28 10.76 4.50
N PRO A 85 -0.32 12.08 4.69
CA PRO A 85 -0.74 13.02 3.65
C PRO A 85 0.21 12.96 2.45
N GLY A 86 -0.35 13.11 1.26
CA GLY A 86 0.36 13.02 -0.02
C GLY A 86 0.14 11.69 -0.76
N LEU A 87 -0.71 10.78 -0.26
CA LEU A 87 -1.08 9.55 -0.97
C LEU A 87 -2.19 9.79 -2.01
N LEU A 88 -3.13 10.71 -1.75
CA LEU A 88 -4.24 10.99 -2.67
C LEU A 88 -3.74 11.55 -4.00
N GLY A 89 -4.28 11.00 -5.08
CA GLY A 89 -3.90 11.35 -6.44
C GLY A 89 -2.64 10.67 -6.96
N GLN A 90 -2.02 9.80 -6.16
CA GLN A 90 -0.82 9.07 -6.55
C GLN A 90 -1.13 7.85 -7.42
N VAL A 91 -0.16 7.52 -8.26
CA VAL A 91 -0.08 6.25 -8.97
C VAL A 91 1.11 5.49 -8.42
N LEU A 92 0.82 4.35 -7.81
CA LEU A 92 1.82 3.48 -7.18
C LEU A 92 2.00 2.20 -8.01
N ASP A 93 3.14 1.56 -7.90
CA ASP A 93 3.32 0.19 -8.37
C ASP A 93 2.83 -0.84 -7.34
N GLY A 94 2.96 -2.13 -7.66
CA GLY A 94 2.47 -3.24 -6.80
C GLY A 94 3.13 -3.35 -5.43
N ILE A 95 4.23 -2.65 -5.18
CA ILE A 95 4.95 -2.60 -3.89
C ILE A 95 4.97 -1.21 -3.25
N GLY A 96 4.20 -0.25 -3.79
CA GLY A 96 3.99 1.07 -3.21
C GLY A 96 4.99 2.14 -3.64
N ARG A 97 5.77 1.93 -4.70
CA ARG A 97 6.66 2.96 -5.25
C ARG A 97 5.87 3.95 -6.11
N PRO A 98 6.09 5.28 -5.98
CA PRO A 98 5.36 6.30 -6.73
C PRO A 98 5.85 6.39 -8.18
N LEU A 99 5.03 5.93 -9.14
CA LEU A 99 5.42 5.88 -10.55
C LEU A 99 5.68 7.26 -11.15
N GLY A 100 4.91 8.28 -10.77
CA GLY A 100 5.14 9.65 -11.23
C GLY A 100 6.53 10.17 -10.86
N LYS A 101 6.90 10.06 -9.58
CA LYS A 101 8.22 10.50 -9.07
C LYS A 101 9.38 9.66 -9.62
N LEU A 102 9.15 8.40 -9.98
CA LEU A 102 10.16 7.55 -10.61
C LEU A 102 10.36 7.91 -12.09
N GLY A 103 9.27 8.26 -12.79
CA GLY A 103 9.29 8.64 -14.19
C GLY A 103 9.99 9.99 -14.49
N GLU A 104 10.13 10.86 -13.48
CA GLU A 104 10.85 12.15 -13.64
C GLU A 104 12.33 11.98 -13.98
N SER A 105 12.96 10.91 -13.49
CA SER A 105 14.41 10.68 -13.69
C SER A 105 14.72 9.80 -14.89
N SER A 106 13.82 8.94 -15.30
CA SER A 106 13.99 8.01 -16.44
C SER A 106 12.64 7.47 -16.88
N PRO A 107 12.41 7.24 -18.18
CA PRO A 107 11.22 6.57 -18.69
C PRO A 107 11.14 5.09 -18.27
N TYR A 108 12.22 4.53 -17.73
CA TYR A 108 12.30 3.16 -17.24
C TYR A 108 12.61 3.14 -15.74
N ILE A 109 11.94 2.29 -15.00
CA ILE A 109 12.23 2.06 -13.58
C ILE A 109 13.53 1.26 -13.48
N SER A 110 14.56 1.87 -12.93
CA SER A 110 15.84 1.18 -12.67
C SER A 110 15.68 0.14 -11.57
N LYS A 111 16.34 -1.02 -11.73
CA LYS A 111 16.35 -2.09 -10.73
C LYS A 111 16.89 -1.59 -9.39
N GLY A 112 16.38 -2.13 -8.28
CA GLY A 112 16.81 -1.77 -6.95
C GLY A 112 16.46 -0.34 -6.52
N THR A 113 15.60 0.36 -7.26
CA THR A 113 15.18 1.70 -6.88
C THR A 113 14.10 1.64 -5.81
N HIS A 114 14.39 2.23 -4.64
CA HIS A 114 13.45 2.33 -3.53
C HIS A 114 13.13 3.80 -3.28
N ARG A 115 11.86 4.17 -3.41
CA ARG A 115 11.38 5.52 -3.13
C ARG A 115 10.03 5.43 -2.44
N ASP A 116 9.92 6.12 -1.30
CA ASP A 116 8.66 6.20 -0.58
C ASP A 116 7.64 7.05 -1.36
N ALA A 117 6.37 6.68 -1.28
CA ALA A 117 5.27 7.41 -1.91
C ALA A 117 5.15 8.83 -1.36
N ILE A 118 5.34 8.99 -0.05
CA ILE A 118 5.28 10.26 0.68
C ILE A 118 6.66 10.67 1.20
N GLY A 119 6.90 11.99 1.20
CA GLY A 119 8.12 12.60 1.73
C GLY A 119 8.51 13.87 0.97
N GLY A 120 9.07 14.84 1.69
CA GLY A 120 9.56 16.09 1.13
C GLY A 120 8.49 17.17 0.89
N GLU A 121 7.22 16.88 1.15
CA GLU A 121 6.12 17.84 1.07
C GLU A 121 5.89 18.49 2.43
N SER A 122 5.44 19.75 2.43
CA SER A 122 5.09 20.50 3.63
C SER A 122 3.58 20.66 3.74
N TRP A 123 3.05 20.44 4.94
CA TRP A 123 1.64 20.42 5.25
C TRP A 123 1.30 21.39 6.39
N SER A 124 0.20 22.11 6.26
CA SER A 124 -0.33 22.95 7.33
C SER A 124 -1.06 22.08 8.35
N PHE A 125 -0.43 21.85 9.50
CA PHE A 125 -0.98 21.03 10.57
C PHE A 125 -1.78 21.90 11.54
N GLU A 126 -2.99 21.47 11.86
CA GLU A 126 -3.88 22.07 12.85
C GLU A 126 -4.15 21.06 13.97
N PRO A 127 -3.63 21.26 15.19
CA PRO A 127 -3.86 20.36 16.31
C PRO A 127 -5.29 20.51 16.88
N TYR A 128 -5.90 19.39 17.30
CA TYR A 128 -7.18 19.38 17.99
C TYR A 128 -7.07 19.26 19.50
N LEU A 129 -5.92 18.83 19.98
CA LEU A 129 -5.66 18.47 21.36
C LEU A 129 -4.59 19.37 21.97
N ASN A 130 -4.48 19.31 23.30
CA ASN A 130 -3.50 20.07 24.06
C ASN A 130 -2.55 19.15 24.82
N LYS A 131 -1.38 19.65 25.17
CA LYS A 131 -0.45 18.96 26.05
C LYS A 131 -1.15 18.55 27.36
N GLY A 132 -0.97 17.30 27.77
CA GLY A 132 -1.59 16.69 28.96
C GLY A 132 -2.87 15.90 28.67
N ASP A 133 -3.45 16.03 27.47
CA ASP A 133 -4.59 15.21 27.09
C ASP A 133 -4.19 13.73 27.02
N ARG A 134 -5.15 12.84 27.33
CA ARG A 134 -4.95 11.40 27.30
C ARG A 134 -5.52 10.81 26.02
N VAL A 135 -4.64 10.22 25.24
CA VAL A 135 -4.95 9.66 23.92
C VAL A 135 -4.61 8.18 23.84
N GLY A 136 -5.38 7.46 23.07
CA GLY A 136 -5.19 6.03 22.77
C GLY A 136 -4.93 5.77 21.28
N PRO A 137 -4.65 4.51 20.92
CA PRO A 137 -4.45 4.10 19.53
C PRO A 137 -5.64 4.50 18.65
N GLY A 138 -5.39 5.17 17.53
CA GLY A 138 -6.42 5.63 16.60
C GLY A 138 -7.07 6.97 16.92
N ASP A 139 -6.84 7.55 18.11
CA ASP A 139 -7.36 8.89 18.43
C ASP A 139 -6.76 9.94 17.48
N ILE A 140 -7.56 10.96 17.13
CA ILE A 140 -7.17 12.00 16.19
C ILE A 140 -6.43 13.10 16.95
N LEU A 141 -5.20 13.41 16.52
CA LEU A 141 -4.34 14.45 17.10
C LEU A 141 -4.62 15.83 16.49
N GLY A 142 -4.97 15.87 15.23
CA GLY A 142 -5.20 17.07 14.44
C GLY A 142 -5.41 16.71 12.98
N GLU A 143 -5.35 17.70 12.10
CA GLU A 143 -5.52 17.48 10.68
C GLU A 143 -4.56 18.28 9.82
N VAL A 144 -4.42 17.86 8.57
CA VAL A 144 -3.84 18.66 7.49
C VAL A 144 -4.78 18.65 6.29
N THR A 145 -4.79 19.71 5.50
CA THR A 145 -5.56 19.74 4.25
C THR A 145 -4.79 19.03 3.15
N GLU A 146 -5.31 17.91 2.68
CA GLU A 146 -4.81 17.19 1.50
C GLU A 146 -5.81 17.31 0.36
N LYS A 147 -5.51 18.18 -0.62
CA LYS A 147 -6.45 18.51 -1.72
C LYS A 147 -7.80 19.03 -1.18
N SER A 148 -8.89 18.30 -1.38
CA SER A 148 -10.23 18.63 -0.87
C SER A 148 -10.62 17.82 0.37
N PHE A 149 -9.67 17.14 1.00
CA PHE A 149 -9.91 16.27 2.15
C PHE A 149 -9.18 16.76 3.40
N SER A 150 -9.81 16.59 4.55
CA SER A 150 -9.19 16.71 5.85
C SER A 150 -8.43 15.43 6.17
N HIS A 151 -7.11 15.43 6.00
CA HIS A 151 -6.30 14.29 6.34
C HIS A 151 -6.03 14.29 7.84
N ARG A 152 -6.70 13.39 8.57
CA ARG A 152 -6.62 13.29 10.03
C ARG A 152 -5.35 12.59 10.46
N ILE A 153 -4.57 13.23 11.30
CA ILE A 153 -3.36 12.65 11.88
C ILE A 153 -3.76 11.87 13.12
N MET A 154 -3.54 10.57 13.10
CA MET A 154 -3.98 9.64 14.14
C MET A 154 -2.81 9.10 14.95
N VAL A 155 -3.06 8.83 16.23
CA VAL A 155 -2.14 8.04 17.06
C VAL A 155 -1.94 6.66 16.42
N PRO A 156 -0.69 6.25 16.16
CA PRO A 156 -0.43 4.93 15.57
C PRO A 156 -1.00 3.79 16.42
N LEU A 157 -1.65 2.82 15.77
CA LEU A 157 -2.29 1.67 16.45
C LEU A 157 -1.31 0.78 17.25
N LYS A 158 -0.01 0.95 17.05
CA LYS A 158 1.05 0.22 17.76
C LYS A 158 1.44 0.88 19.08
N ILE A 159 0.97 2.09 19.37
CA ILE A 159 1.26 2.81 20.62
C ILE A 159 0.31 2.30 21.69
N GLY A 160 0.86 1.57 22.67
CA GLY A 160 0.27 1.19 23.95
C GLY A 160 -1.12 0.51 23.89
N ALA A 161 -1.42 -0.32 24.89
CA ALA A 161 -2.77 -0.82 25.12
C ALA A 161 -3.44 0.09 26.16
N GLY A 162 -3.96 1.24 25.75
CA GLY A 162 -4.65 2.16 26.65
C GLY A 162 -4.41 3.62 26.35
N LYS A 163 -4.96 4.49 27.19
CA LYS A 163 -4.76 5.94 27.05
C LYS A 163 -3.45 6.38 27.72
N CYS A 164 -2.54 6.90 26.91
CA CYS A 164 -1.28 7.48 27.32
C CYS A 164 -1.39 9.01 27.43
N GLU A 165 -0.55 9.65 28.22
CA GLU A 165 -0.49 11.11 28.32
C GLU A 165 0.34 11.67 27.16
N MET A 166 -0.19 12.67 26.49
CA MET A 166 0.52 13.42 25.46
C MET A 166 1.44 14.46 26.11
N THR A 167 2.74 14.25 25.99
CA THR A 167 3.76 15.09 26.62
C THR A 167 4.03 16.38 25.85
N TRP A 168 3.82 16.35 24.54
CA TRP A 168 3.99 17.50 23.65
C TRP A 168 3.17 17.37 22.38
N ILE A 169 2.69 18.50 21.85
CA ILE A 169 2.06 18.61 20.53
C ILE A 169 2.53 19.90 19.85
N ALA A 170 2.78 19.82 18.56
CA ALA A 170 3.19 20.96 17.75
C ALA A 170 2.05 22.00 17.64
N PRO A 171 2.35 23.31 17.70
CA PRO A 171 1.36 24.34 17.41
C PRO A 171 0.92 24.29 15.94
N ALA A 172 -0.18 24.97 15.60
CA ALA A 172 -0.58 25.14 14.23
C ALA A 172 0.54 25.76 13.39
N GLY A 173 0.83 25.16 12.23
CA GLY A 173 1.95 25.58 11.38
C GLY A 173 2.28 24.60 10.27
N ASN A 174 3.29 24.95 9.49
CA ASN A 174 3.75 24.11 8.38
C ASN A 174 4.84 23.15 8.82
N TYR A 175 4.62 21.87 8.57
CA TYR A 175 5.53 20.77 8.93
C TYR A 175 5.76 19.86 7.74
N SER A 176 6.98 19.36 7.61
CA SER A 176 7.30 18.30 6.66
C SER A 176 6.66 16.97 7.11
N SER A 177 6.40 16.08 6.19
CA SER A 177 5.89 14.74 6.51
C SER A 177 6.78 13.97 7.52
N ASP A 178 8.07 14.27 7.56
CA ASP A 178 9.04 13.61 8.46
C ASP A 178 9.25 14.37 9.80
N ASP A 179 8.65 15.55 9.99
CA ASP A 179 8.74 16.29 11.23
C ASP A 179 7.90 15.63 12.34
N VAL A 180 8.38 15.75 13.56
CA VAL A 180 7.65 15.29 14.74
C VAL A 180 6.58 16.34 15.07
N VAL A 181 5.32 15.92 15.17
CA VAL A 181 4.18 16.78 15.48
C VAL A 181 3.55 16.50 16.85
N CYS A 182 3.88 15.35 17.44
CA CYS A 182 3.38 15.00 18.76
C CYS A 182 4.35 14.03 19.44
N GLU A 183 4.34 14.03 20.78
CA GLU A 183 5.07 13.07 21.60
C GLU A 183 4.13 12.46 22.63
N ILE A 184 4.04 11.13 22.62
CA ILE A 184 3.17 10.34 23.49
C ILE A 184 4.02 9.29 24.16
N ASP A 185 4.09 9.30 25.49
CA ASP A 185 4.84 8.32 26.28
C ASP A 185 6.30 8.15 25.81
N GLY A 186 6.95 9.26 25.47
CA GLY A 186 8.33 9.30 24.94
C GLY A 186 8.48 8.80 23.49
N GLN A 187 7.39 8.52 22.79
CA GLN A 187 7.41 8.15 21.39
C GLN A 187 7.03 9.33 20.50
N ALA A 188 7.91 9.65 19.55
CA ALA A 188 7.71 10.72 18.59
C ALA A 188 6.74 10.30 17.48
N ILE A 189 5.69 11.10 17.27
CA ILE A 189 4.68 10.92 16.22
C ILE A 189 4.94 11.94 15.12
N LYS A 190 4.93 11.45 13.88
CA LYS A 190 5.08 12.25 12.66
C LYS A 190 3.74 12.40 11.95
N LEU A 191 3.69 13.21 10.89
CA LEU A 191 2.51 13.31 10.02
C LEU A 191 2.22 12.01 9.26
N HIS A 192 3.16 11.07 9.22
CA HIS A 192 2.96 9.74 8.66
C HIS A 192 3.25 8.64 9.69
N GLN A 193 2.71 7.45 9.44
CA GLN A 193 3.01 6.24 10.17
C GLN A 193 3.45 5.12 9.22
N LYS A 194 4.37 4.25 9.65
CA LYS A 194 4.80 3.07 8.90
C LYS A 194 3.93 1.88 9.28
N TRP A 195 3.32 1.20 8.30
CA TRP A 195 2.48 0.04 8.52
C TRP A 195 2.91 -1.15 7.65
N ASN A 196 2.85 -2.35 8.22
CA ASN A 196 3.20 -3.58 7.51
C ASN A 196 2.04 -3.99 6.59
N VAL A 197 2.31 -4.14 5.31
CA VAL A 197 1.31 -4.37 4.26
C VAL A 197 0.50 -5.66 4.48
N ARG A 198 1.11 -6.70 5.07
CA ARG A 198 0.43 -7.98 5.33
C ARG A 198 -0.30 -8.05 6.67
N VAL A 199 -0.25 -7.00 7.46
CA VAL A 199 -0.90 -6.96 8.78
C VAL A 199 -2.15 -6.09 8.67
N PRO A 200 -3.36 -6.67 8.84
CA PRO A 200 -4.59 -5.89 8.79
C PRO A 200 -4.63 -4.89 9.94
N ARG A 201 -5.29 -3.75 9.70
CA ARG A 201 -5.52 -2.76 10.73
C ARG A 201 -6.75 -3.16 11.54
N ASN A 202 -6.57 -3.30 12.84
CA ASN A 202 -7.62 -3.72 13.75
C ASN A 202 -8.79 -2.73 13.77
N VAL A 203 -9.98 -3.26 13.94
CA VAL A 203 -11.22 -2.49 14.13
C VAL A 203 -11.76 -2.75 15.52
N GLU A 204 -12.33 -1.72 16.14
CA GLU A 204 -12.97 -1.87 17.45
C GLU A 204 -14.30 -2.62 17.33
N LYS A 205 -15.08 -2.28 16.29
CA LYS A 205 -16.40 -2.88 16.05
C LYS A 205 -16.69 -2.98 14.55
N LYS A 206 -17.30 -4.09 14.12
CA LYS A 206 -17.93 -4.18 12.80
C LYS A 206 -19.32 -3.55 12.88
N LEU A 207 -19.61 -2.67 11.93
CA LEU A 207 -20.93 -2.07 11.77
C LEU A 207 -21.84 -2.98 10.93
N ASP A 208 -23.14 -2.79 11.07
CA ASP A 208 -24.14 -3.49 10.25
C ASP A 208 -24.14 -2.95 8.81
N LEU A 209 -24.50 -3.83 7.88
CA LEU A 209 -24.59 -3.49 6.44
C LEU A 209 -25.98 -2.92 6.13
N ASP A 210 -26.31 -1.76 6.67
CA ASP A 210 -27.65 -1.13 6.64
C ASP A 210 -27.75 0.05 5.66
N ARG A 211 -26.63 0.49 5.09
CA ARG A 211 -26.58 1.60 4.16
C ARG A 211 -26.13 1.14 2.77
N PRO A 212 -26.81 1.58 1.69
CA PRO A 212 -26.43 1.22 0.33
C PRO A 212 -25.22 2.03 -0.17
N LEU A 213 -24.32 1.36 -0.88
CA LEU A 213 -23.36 2.00 -1.76
C LEU A 213 -24.05 2.33 -3.08
N ILE A 214 -24.24 3.61 -3.39
CA ILE A 214 -24.80 4.03 -4.67
C ILE A 214 -23.67 4.01 -5.71
N THR A 215 -23.80 3.13 -6.70
CA THR A 215 -22.77 2.96 -7.75
C THR A 215 -22.95 3.96 -8.91
N GLY A 216 -24.11 4.59 -9.02
CA GLY A 216 -24.49 5.44 -10.15
C GLY A 216 -24.98 4.65 -11.37
N THR A 217 -25.01 3.34 -11.30
CA THR A 217 -25.52 2.46 -12.35
C THR A 217 -26.89 1.93 -11.95
N ARG A 218 -27.96 2.41 -12.57
CA ARG A 218 -29.35 2.10 -12.17
C ARG A 218 -29.64 0.62 -12.04
N VAL A 219 -29.12 -0.22 -12.93
CA VAL A 219 -29.34 -1.67 -12.89
C VAL A 219 -28.72 -2.27 -11.64
N LEU A 220 -27.53 -1.85 -11.27
CA LEU A 220 -26.85 -2.31 -10.05
C LEU A 220 -27.58 -1.80 -8.81
N ASP A 221 -27.87 -0.50 -8.76
CA ASP A 221 -28.45 0.13 -7.57
C ASP A 221 -29.88 -0.37 -7.26
N VAL A 222 -30.64 -0.79 -8.28
CA VAL A 222 -32.03 -1.25 -8.11
C VAL A 222 -32.12 -2.76 -7.96
N PHE A 223 -31.42 -3.54 -8.77
CA PHE A 223 -31.58 -5.00 -8.80
C PHE A 223 -30.49 -5.77 -8.06
N TYR A 224 -29.32 -5.16 -7.87
CA TYR A 224 -28.16 -5.76 -7.22
C TYR A 224 -27.51 -4.78 -6.25
N PRO A 225 -28.27 -4.22 -5.29
CA PRO A 225 -27.75 -3.18 -4.39
C PRO A 225 -26.54 -3.66 -3.61
N LEU A 226 -25.51 -2.84 -3.56
CA LEU A 226 -24.32 -3.07 -2.74
C LEU A 226 -24.48 -2.33 -1.42
N ALA A 227 -24.02 -2.94 -0.33
CA ALA A 227 -23.97 -2.25 0.95
C ALA A 227 -22.61 -1.56 1.15
N LEU A 228 -22.59 -0.42 1.83
CA LEU A 228 -21.36 0.15 2.37
C LEU A 228 -20.73 -0.86 3.34
N GLY A 229 -19.42 -1.14 3.17
CA GLY A 229 -18.73 -2.19 3.89
C GLY A 229 -18.96 -3.61 3.33
N GLY A 230 -19.79 -3.74 2.29
CA GLY A 230 -20.04 -5.03 1.62
C GLY A 230 -18.95 -5.38 0.61
N THR A 231 -19.03 -6.63 0.11
CA THR A 231 -18.14 -7.15 -0.93
C THR A 231 -18.98 -7.63 -2.10
N ALA A 232 -18.57 -7.26 -3.31
CA ALA A 232 -19.21 -7.70 -4.54
C ALA A 232 -18.20 -8.27 -5.53
N VAL A 233 -18.66 -9.20 -6.35
CA VAL A 233 -17.88 -9.79 -7.44
C VAL A 233 -18.59 -9.52 -8.76
N ILE A 234 -17.84 -9.07 -9.75
CA ILE A 234 -18.32 -8.88 -11.13
C ILE A 234 -17.76 -10.02 -11.97
N PRO A 235 -18.47 -11.17 -12.04
CA PRO A 235 -18.00 -12.33 -12.81
C PRO A 235 -18.21 -12.12 -14.30
N GLY A 236 -17.39 -12.79 -15.11
CA GLY A 236 -17.58 -12.81 -16.55
C GLY A 236 -16.31 -13.17 -17.31
N GLY A 237 -16.47 -13.68 -18.52
CA GLY A 237 -15.37 -13.95 -19.44
C GLY A 237 -14.73 -12.68 -20.00
N PHE A 238 -13.82 -12.86 -20.93
CA PHE A 238 -13.21 -11.74 -21.66
C PHE A 238 -14.27 -10.98 -22.50
N GLY A 239 -14.20 -9.65 -22.52
CA GLY A 239 -15.09 -8.82 -23.33
C GLY A 239 -16.51 -8.61 -22.76
N THR A 240 -16.81 -9.08 -21.55
CA THR A 240 -18.15 -8.90 -20.92
C THR A 240 -18.36 -7.55 -20.24
N GLY A 241 -17.40 -6.65 -20.34
CA GLY A 241 -17.53 -5.28 -19.80
C GLY A 241 -17.19 -5.17 -18.30
N LYS A 242 -16.46 -6.12 -17.71
CA LYS A 242 -16.06 -6.06 -16.29
C LYS A 242 -15.28 -4.79 -15.95
N THR A 243 -14.22 -4.51 -16.67
CA THR A 243 -13.37 -3.32 -16.49
C THR A 243 -14.17 -2.04 -16.66
N VAL A 244 -15.01 -1.95 -17.69
CA VAL A 244 -15.89 -0.78 -17.92
C VAL A 244 -16.86 -0.56 -16.75
N THR A 245 -17.44 -1.64 -16.22
CA THR A 245 -18.32 -1.57 -15.05
C THR A 245 -17.57 -1.09 -13.82
N GLN A 246 -16.37 -1.61 -13.58
CA GLN A 246 -15.52 -1.22 -12.45
C GLN A 246 -15.08 0.24 -12.56
N GLN A 247 -14.66 0.70 -13.73
CA GLN A 247 -14.32 2.11 -13.99
C GLN A 247 -15.52 3.02 -13.79
N SER A 248 -16.72 2.58 -14.21
CA SER A 248 -17.96 3.30 -13.97
C SER A 248 -18.24 3.45 -12.46
N ILE A 249 -18.09 2.39 -11.68
CA ILE A 249 -18.24 2.44 -10.22
C ILE A 249 -17.18 3.35 -9.60
N ALA A 250 -15.92 3.26 -10.01
CA ALA A 250 -14.85 4.14 -9.54
C ALA A 250 -15.19 5.63 -9.73
N ARG A 251 -15.80 5.95 -10.87
CA ARG A 251 -16.17 7.33 -11.24
C ARG A 251 -17.39 7.84 -10.48
N TRP A 252 -18.43 7.02 -10.33
CA TRP A 252 -19.76 7.47 -9.92
C TRP A 252 -20.16 7.10 -8.50
N ALA A 253 -19.47 6.12 -7.88
CA ALA A 253 -19.82 5.66 -6.54
C ALA A 253 -19.77 6.79 -5.51
N ASN A 254 -20.69 6.71 -4.55
CA ASN A 254 -20.79 7.68 -3.45
C ASN A 254 -19.73 7.44 -2.32
N ALA A 255 -18.75 6.57 -2.54
CA ALA A 255 -17.59 6.45 -1.66
C ALA A 255 -16.77 7.74 -1.65
N ASP A 256 -16.20 8.11 -0.51
CA ASP A 256 -15.37 9.31 -0.39
C ASP A 256 -14.03 9.14 -1.11
N ILE A 257 -13.40 8.00 -0.91
CA ILE A 257 -12.10 7.67 -1.48
C ILE A 257 -12.20 6.35 -2.26
N VAL A 258 -11.48 6.26 -3.37
CA VAL A 258 -11.43 5.07 -4.21
C VAL A 258 -9.99 4.61 -4.38
N ILE A 259 -9.73 3.35 -4.03
CA ILE A 259 -8.48 2.67 -4.33
C ILE A 259 -8.71 1.76 -5.52
N TYR A 260 -8.10 2.07 -6.65
CA TYR A 260 -8.19 1.25 -7.86
C TYR A 260 -6.91 0.46 -8.05
N ILE A 261 -7.03 -0.86 -8.11
CA ILE A 261 -5.91 -1.79 -8.21
C ILE A 261 -5.99 -2.50 -9.56
N GLY A 262 -5.12 -2.12 -10.48
CA GLY A 262 -4.86 -2.90 -11.69
C GLY A 262 -3.93 -4.06 -11.35
N CYS A 263 -4.51 -5.23 -11.10
CA CYS A 263 -3.77 -6.41 -10.67
C CYS A 263 -3.51 -7.35 -11.86
N GLY A 264 -2.36 -7.21 -12.49
CA GLY A 264 -1.97 -8.01 -13.65
C GLY A 264 -2.72 -7.63 -14.94
N GLU A 265 -3.24 -6.42 -15.01
CA GLU A 265 -3.95 -5.92 -16.18
C GLU A 265 -3.03 -5.69 -17.38
N ARG A 266 -3.63 -5.58 -18.56
CA ARG A 266 -2.88 -5.28 -19.78
C ARG A 266 -2.35 -3.86 -19.73
N GLY A 267 -1.15 -3.66 -20.27
CA GLY A 267 -0.53 -2.34 -20.30
C GLY A 267 -1.40 -1.27 -20.96
N ASN A 268 -2.07 -1.59 -22.08
CA ASN A 268 -2.97 -0.66 -22.78
C ASN A 268 -4.20 -0.28 -21.94
N GLU A 269 -4.85 -1.23 -21.25
CA GLU A 269 -6.00 -0.95 -20.38
C GLU A 269 -5.58 -0.08 -19.19
N MET A 270 -4.42 -0.35 -18.61
CA MET A 270 -3.89 0.48 -17.53
C MET A 270 -3.48 1.88 -18.02
N THR A 271 -2.91 2.00 -19.22
CA THR A 271 -2.59 3.30 -19.83
C THR A 271 -3.85 4.13 -20.04
N GLU A 272 -4.93 3.52 -20.53
CA GLU A 272 -6.24 4.19 -20.67
C GLU A 272 -6.73 4.77 -19.34
N VAL A 273 -6.68 3.98 -18.25
CA VAL A 273 -7.03 4.46 -16.91
C VAL A 273 -6.15 5.63 -16.48
N LEU A 274 -4.83 5.52 -16.69
CA LEU A 274 -3.86 6.56 -16.31
C LEU A 274 -4.01 7.86 -17.12
N GLU A 275 -4.49 7.77 -18.35
CA GLU A 275 -4.71 8.93 -19.21
C GLU A 275 -6.09 9.55 -19.05
N GLU A 276 -7.12 8.75 -18.79
CA GLU A 276 -8.50 9.21 -18.70
C GLU A 276 -8.87 9.75 -17.33
N PHE A 277 -8.53 9.03 -16.24
CA PHE A 277 -8.95 9.41 -14.89
C PHE A 277 -8.49 10.81 -14.46
N PRO A 278 -7.27 11.27 -14.80
CA PRO A 278 -6.87 12.65 -14.52
C PRO A 278 -7.69 13.73 -15.23
N LYS A 279 -8.31 13.39 -16.36
CA LYS A 279 -9.15 14.33 -17.15
C LYS A 279 -10.59 14.38 -16.64
N LEU A 280 -10.99 13.39 -15.84
CA LEU A 280 -12.35 13.30 -15.32
C LEU A 280 -12.54 14.18 -14.08
N LYS A 281 -13.76 14.67 -13.92
CA LYS A 281 -14.19 15.39 -12.73
C LYS A 281 -15.05 14.52 -11.83
N ASP A 282 -14.87 14.67 -10.53
CA ASP A 282 -15.81 14.17 -9.54
C ASP A 282 -17.07 15.04 -9.59
N VAL A 283 -18.17 14.44 -10.01
CA VAL A 283 -19.47 15.13 -10.18
C VAL A 283 -20.05 15.69 -8.88
N ARG A 284 -19.56 15.22 -7.73
CA ARG A 284 -20.05 15.65 -6.41
C ARG A 284 -19.36 16.93 -5.91
N LYS A 285 -18.10 17.15 -6.27
CA LYS A 285 -17.27 18.23 -5.74
C LYS A 285 -16.74 19.20 -6.80
N ASP A 286 -17.04 18.97 -8.08
CA ASP A 286 -16.44 19.70 -9.24
C ASP A 286 -14.90 19.80 -9.18
N ALA A 287 -14.28 18.78 -8.60
CA ALA A 287 -12.84 18.64 -8.45
C ALA A 287 -12.31 17.53 -9.40
N PRO A 288 -11.02 17.48 -9.70
CA PRO A 288 -10.43 16.35 -10.42
C PRO A 288 -10.78 15.02 -9.74
N LEU A 289 -11.17 14.00 -10.51
CA LEU A 289 -11.49 12.66 -9.95
C LEU A 289 -10.30 12.07 -9.20
N MET A 290 -9.10 12.31 -9.69
CA MET A 290 -7.85 11.85 -9.05
C MET A 290 -7.65 12.41 -7.64
N ASP A 291 -8.27 13.52 -7.26
CA ASP A 291 -8.14 14.08 -5.92
C ASP A 291 -8.69 13.17 -4.81
N ARG A 292 -9.59 12.23 -5.18
CA ARG A 292 -10.14 11.23 -4.27
C ARG A 292 -9.68 9.80 -4.59
N MET A 293 -8.71 9.63 -5.48
CA MET A 293 -8.28 8.30 -5.92
C MET A 293 -6.82 8.03 -5.60
N ILE A 294 -6.53 6.75 -5.41
CA ILE A 294 -5.17 6.20 -5.44
C ILE A 294 -5.19 5.04 -6.42
N LEU A 295 -4.27 5.06 -7.37
CA LEU A 295 -4.13 4.00 -8.36
C LEU A 295 -2.93 3.11 -7.99
N ILE A 296 -3.12 1.80 -8.03
CA ILE A 296 -2.04 0.82 -7.93
C ILE A 296 -1.95 0.13 -9.28
N ALA A 297 -0.88 0.41 -10.02
CA ALA A 297 -0.67 -0.11 -11.36
C ALA A 297 0.32 -1.28 -11.34
N ASN A 298 -0.18 -2.51 -11.45
CA ASN A 298 0.61 -3.69 -11.71
C ASN A 298 0.16 -4.34 -13.01
N THR A 299 0.94 -4.20 -14.06
CA THR A 299 0.63 -4.76 -15.37
C THR A 299 1.06 -6.21 -15.49
N SER A 300 0.54 -6.92 -16.50
CA SER A 300 0.78 -8.35 -16.70
C SER A 300 2.24 -8.72 -16.97
N ASN A 301 3.05 -7.78 -17.44
CA ASN A 301 4.49 -7.95 -17.66
C ASN A 301 5.37 -7.66 -16.42
N MET A 302 4.77 -7.14 -15.36
CA MET A 302 5.48 -6.93 -14.08
C MET A 302 5.62 -8.25 -13.31
N PRO A 303 6.61 -8.36 -12.40
CA PRO A 303 6.84 -9.57 -11.62
C PRO A 303 5.64 -10.03 -10.82
N VAL A 304 5.47 -11.34 -10.74
CA VAL A 304 4.33 -12.02 -10.12
C VAL A 304 4.19 -11.68 -8.63
N ALA A 305 5.31 -11.56 -7.92
CA ALA A 305 5.31 -11.20 -6.50
C ALA A 305 4.73 -9.80 -6.25
N ALA A 306 5.09 -8.82 -7.07
CA ALA A 306 4.53 -7.47 -6.98
C ALA A 306 3.02 -7.46 -7.25
N ARG A 307 2.55 -8.36 -8.15
CA ARG A 307 1.12 -8.57 -8.40
C ARG A 307 0.40 -9.10 -7.17
N GLU A 308 0.99 -10.07 -6.51
CA GLU A 308 0.44 -10.65 -5.28
C GLU A 308 0.37 -9.61 -4.16
N ALA A 309 1.43 -8.82 -3.96
CA ALA A 309 1.50 -7.79 -2.93
C ALA A 309 0.54 -6.62 -3.16
N SER A 310 0.19 -6.30 -4.41
CA SER A 310 -0.61 -5.13 -4.77
C SER A 310 -1.99 -5.08 -4.08
N ILE A 311 -2.63 -6.22 -3.88
CA ILE A 311 -3.94 -6.31 -3.22
C ILE A 311 -3.81 -5.97 -1.74
N TYR A 312 -2.81 -6.51 -1.04
CA TYR A 312 -2.57 -6.19 0.37
C TYR A 312 -2.18 -4.73 0.56
N LEU A 313 -1.38 -4.18 -0.37
CA LEU A 313 -1.02 -2.76 -0.37
C LEU A 313 -2.25 -1.87 -0.46
N GLY A 314 -3.12 -2.13 -1.43
CA GLY A 314 -4.36 -1.38 -1.60
C GLY A 314 -5.29 -1.50 -0.39
N MET A 315 -5.41 -2.70 0.19
CA MET A 315 -6.20 -2.91 1.40
C MET A 315 -5.64 -2.10 2.58
N THR A 316 -4.31 -2.12 2.78
CA THR A 316 -3.66 -1.36 3.86
C THR A 316 -3.91 0.14 3.75
N ILE A 317 -3.84 0.69 2.53
CA ILE A 317 -4.12 2.10 2.28
C ILE A 317 -5.61 2.39 2.54
N ALA A 318 -6.51 1.53 2.08
CA ALA A 318 -7.95 1.70 2.29
C ALA A 318 -8.33 1.64 3.77
N GLU A 319 -7.78 0.70 4.52
CA GLU A 319 -8.00 0.60 5.97
C GLU A 319 -7.50 1.85 6.71
N TYR A 320 -6.42 2.47 6.25
CA TYR A 320 -5.91 3.71 6.83
C TYR A 320 -6.89 4.87 6.67
N TYR A 321 -7.46 5.08 5.48
CA TYR A 321 -8.47 6.11 5.26
C TYR A 321 -9.82 5.77 5.92
N ARG A 322 -10.19 4.49 5.99
CA ARG A 322 -11.34 4.02 6.79
C ARG A 322 -11.19 4.43 8.26
N ASP A 323 -10.02 4.25 8.84
CA ASP A 323 -9.75 4.61 10.24
C ASP A 323 -9.88 6.11 10.50
N MET A 324 -9.71 6.95 9.47
CA MET A 324 -10.03 8.37 9.53
C MET A 324 -11.54 8.66 9.48
N GLY A 325 -12.39 7.67 9.22
CA GLY A 325 -13.84 7.80 9.11
C GLY A 325 -14.35 8.09 7.71
N TYR A 326 -13.55 7.83 6.66
CA TYR A 326 -13.99 7.92 5.26
C TYR A 326 -14.63 6.62 4.78
N ASP A 327 -15.66 6.74 3.95
CA ASP A 327 -16.21 5.63 3.18
C ASP A 327 -15.27 5.34 2.00
N VAL A 328 -14.59 4.18 2.05
CA VAL A 328 -13.56 3.81 1.06
C VAL A 328 -14.02 2.64 0.21
N ALA A 329 -13.96 2.79 -1.10
CA ALA A 329 -14.18 1.71 -2.05
C ALA A 329 -12.86 1.18 -2.60
N ILE A 330 -12.68 -0.14 -2.56
CA ILE A 330 -11.58 -0.84 -3.23
C ILE A 330 -12.13 -1.51 -4.48
N ILE A 331 -11.45 -1.29 -5.59
CA ILE A 331 -11.75 -1.94 -6.87
C ILE A 331 -10.49 -2.69 -7.31
N ALA A 332 -10.61 -3.99 -7.51
CA ALA A 332 -9.48 -4.84 -7.94
C ALA A 332 -9.78 -5.48 -9.30
N ASP A 333 -9.04 -5.10 -10.32
CA ASP A 333 -9.13 -5.65 -11.67
C ASP A 333 -7.79 -6.31 -12.06
N SER A 334 -7.65 -7.62 -12.03
CA SER A 334 -8.67 -8.61 -11.66
C SER A 334 -8.13 -9.59 -10.61
N ILE A 335 -9.00 -10.04 -9.71
CA ILE A 335 -8.67 -11.05 -8.69
C ILE A 335 -8.23 -12.38 -9.32
N SER A 336 -8.68 -12.71 -10.55
CA SER A 336 -8.22 -13.90 -11.28
C SER A 336 -6.71 -13.89 -11.49
N ARG A 337 -6.13 -12.73 -11.80
CA ARG A 337 -4.70 -12.58 -11.98
C ARG A 337 -3.93 -12.62 -10.64
N TRP A 338 -4.56 -12.19 -9.57
CA TRP A 338 -4.02 -12.38 -8.23
C TRP A 338 -3.96 -13.86 -7.84
N ALA A 339 -5.04 -14.62 -8.09
CA ALA A 339 -5.07 -16.06 -7.85
C ALA A 339 -4.04 -16.81 -8.70
N GLU A 340 -3.85 -16.39 -9.97
CA GLU A 340 -2.78 -16.89 -10.84
C GLU A 340 -1.38 -16.66 -10.23
N ALA A 341 -1.14 -15.46 -9.69
CA ALA A 341 0.11 -15.13 -9.03
C ALA A 341 0.39 -16.03 -7.81
N LEU A 342 -0.61 -16.22 -6.94
CA LEU A 342 -0.50 -17.13 -5.80
C LEU A 342 -0.19 -18.56 -6.22
N ARG A 343 -0.83 -19.05 -7.26
CA ARG A 343 -0.60 -20.40 -7.81
C ARG A 343 0.82 -20.55 -8.37
N GLU A 344 1.31 -19.55 -9.08
CA GLU A 344 2.66 -19.55 -9.63
C GLU A 344 3.72 -19.57 -8.52
N ILE A 345 3.55 -18.75 -7.48
CA ILE A 345 4.44 -18.73 -6.32
C ILE A 345 4.43 -20.08 -5.62
N SER A 346 3.25 -20.65 -5.36
CA SER A 346 3.11 -21.98 -4.73
C SER A 346 3.77 -23.07 -5.56
N GLY A 347 3.60 -23.05 -6.88
CA GLY A 347 4.23 -23.99 -7.79
C GLY A 347 5.77 -23.93 -7.78
N ARG A 348 6.33 -22.72 -7.75
CA ARG A 348 7.80 -22.52 -7.65
C ARG A 348 8.39 -22.96 -6.32
N LEU A 349 7.60 -22.87 -5.24
CA LEU A 349 7.98 -23.33 -3.91
C LEU A 349 7.76 -24.82 -3.72
N GLU A 350 7.25 -25.55 -4.73
CA GLU A 350 6.83 -26.95 -4.62
C GLU A 350 5.89 -27.15 -3.41
N ALA A 351 5.14 -26.12 -3.04
CA ALA A 351 4.13 -26.22 -2.01
C ALA A 351 2.85 -26.82 -2.62
N MET A 352 2.32 -27.85 -1.98
CA MET A 352 0.99 -28.36 -2.36
C MET A 352 -0.04 -27.27 -2.08
N PRO A 353 -1.01 -27.08 -2.98
CA PRO A 353 -2.09 -26.10 -2.79
C PRO A 353 -3.00 -26.45 -1.60
#